data_53b8d129a10c440a27a4880876d983e1
#
_entry.id   53b8d129a10c440a27a4880876d983e1
#
_cell.length_a   1.000
_cell.length_b   1.000
_cell.length_c   1.000
_cell.angle_alpha   90.00
_cell.angle_beta   90.00
_cell.angle_gamma   90.00
#
_symmetry.space_group_name_H-M   'P 1'
#
loop_
_entity.id
_entity.type
_entity.pdbx_description
1 polymer ?
#
loop_
_entity_poly.entity_id
_entity_poly.type
_entity_poly.pdbx_seq_one_letter_code
_entity_poly.pdbx_strand_id
1 'polypeptide(L)'
;CTESPYGKCTYTYPDRDFRMYPGVPRNTEHWDNLYNHRVYIERTIFLLKDCFGLNTLRTQNTTTIKADVYLAAITQLIGVILAKSIHELKLFKSVRKLVKQVA
;
A
#
# COMPACT_ATOMS: atom_id res chain seq x y z
N CYS A 1 -18.86 10.65 -31.56
CA CYS A 1 -19.61 9.61 -32.24
C CYS A 1 -18.80 9.20 -33.45
N THR A 2 -18.56 7.90 -33.66
CA THR A 2 -17.86 7.36 -34.83
C THR A 2 -18.89 6.93 -35.85
N GLU A 3 -18.65 7.25 -37.12
CA GLU A 3 -19.52 6.81 -38.24
C GLU A 3 -19.37 5.32 -38.57
N SER A 4 -18.52 4.61 -37.82
CA SER A 4 -18.31 3.17 -37.99
C SER A 4 -19.50 2.37 -37.47
N PRO A 5 -20.04 1.38 -38.26
CA PRO A 5 -21.11 0.51 -37.81
C PRO A 5 -20.75 -0.38 -36.63
N TYR A 6 -19.46 -0.52 -36.32
CA TYR A 6 -18.93 -1.31 -35.20
C TYR A 6 -18.61 -0.46 -33.98
N GLY A 7 -18.88 0.87 -33.96
CA GLY A 7 -18.56 1.76 -32.91
C GLY A 7 -17.05 2.03 -32.78
N LYS A 8 -16.57 2.41 -31.57
CA LYS A 8 -15.16 2.68 -31.30
C LYS A 8 -14.45 1.37 -31.00
N CYS A 9 -13.58 0.93 -31.90
CA CYS A 9 -12.70 -0.22 -31.67
C CYS A 9 -11.42 0.23 -30.95
N THR A 10 -11.07 -0.45 -29.86
CA THR A 10 -9.80 -0.28 -29.15
C THR A 10 -9.03 -1.59 -29.21
N TYR A 11 -7.77 -1.51 -29.63
CA TYR A 11 -6.90 -2.68 -29.68
C TYR A 11 -6.13 -2.79 -28.35
N THR A 12 -6.11 -3.98 -27.77
CA THR A 12 -5.32 -4.32 -26.58
C THR A 12 -4.16 -5.22 -26.99
N TYR A 13 -2.98 -4.97 -26.47
CA TYR A 13 -1.77 -5.68 -26.81
C TYR A 13 -1.22 -6.41 -25.58
N PRO A 14 -0.86 -7.72 -25.69
CA PRO A 14 -0.31 -8.47 -24.57
C PRO A 14 0.92 -7.85 -23.93
N ASP A 15 1.76 -7.18 -24.73
CA ASP A 15 3.02 -6.56 -24.28
C ASP A 15 2.84 -5.23 -23.55
N ARG A 16 1.67 -4.62 -23.65
CA ARG A 16 1.38 -3.29 -23.08
C ARG A 16 0.26 -3.29 -22.06
N ASP A 17 -0.72 -4.16 -22.26
CA ASP A 17 -1.94 -4.18 -21.47
C ASP A 17 -1.91 -5.28 -20.40
N PHE A 18 -0.93 -5.21 -19.50
CA PHE A 18 -0.74 -6.20 -18.42
C PHE A 18 -1.96 -6.38 -17.51
N ARG A 19 -2.88 -5.42 -17.50
CA ARG A 19 -4.15 -5.56 -16.77
C ARG A 19 -5.07 -6.59 -17.41
N MET A 20 -5.08 -6.66 -18.75
CA MET A 20 -5.88 -7.64 -19.53
C MET A 20 -5.12 -8.95 -19.69
N TYR A 21 -3.79 -8.87 -19.87
CA TYR A 21 -2.90 -10.00 -20.09
C TYR A 21 -1.83 -10.03 -19.00
N PRO A 22 -2.17 -10.45 -17.77
CA PRO A 22 -1.17 -10.55 -16.72
C PRO A 22 -0.15 -11.64 -17.07
N GLY A 23 1.12 -11.40 -16.76
CA GLY A 23 2.21 -12.35 -17.01
C GLY A 23 2.05 -13.67 -16.23
N VAL A 24 1.24 -13.67 -15.18
CA VAL A 24 0.82 -14.86 -14.45
C VAL A 24 -0.64 -15.13 -14.77
N PRO A 25 -1.01 -16.32 -15.28
CA PRO A 25 -2.39 -16.68 -15.58
C PRO A 25 -3.27 -16.56 -14.34
N ARG A 26 -4.43 -15.91 -14.48
CA ARG A 26 -5.43 -15.85 -13.42
C ARG A 26 -6.00 -17.25 -13.16
N ASN A 27 -6.54 -17.49 -11.98
CA ASN A 27 -7.08 -18.78 -11.53
C ASN A 27 -6.01 -19.88 -11.39
N THR A 28 -4.75 -19.51 -11.15
CA THR A 28 -3.70 -20.43 -10.76
C THR A 28 -3.33 -20.19 -9.29
N GLU A 29 -2.88 -21.24 -8.59
CA GLU A 29 -2.38 -21.11 -7.21
C GLU A 29 -1.26 -20.06 -7.07
N HIS A 30 -0.41 -19.96 -8.10
CA HIS A 30 0.64 -18.95 -8.16
C HIS A 30 0.07 -17.53 -8.22
N TRP A 31 -1.01 -17.32 -8.99
CA TRP A 31 -1.73 -16.04 -9.03
C TRP A 31 -2.33 -15.68 -7.67
N ASP A 32 -2.99 -16.64 -7.02
CA ASP A 32 -3.62 -16.41 -5.72
C ASP A 32 -2.60 -16.05 -4.65
N ASN A 33 -1.45 -16.71 -4.64
CA ASN A 33 -0.35 -16.39 -3.75
C ASN A 33 0.19 -14.97 -3.99
N LEU A 34 0.40 -14.57 -5.23
CA LEU A 34 0.83 -13.21 -5.56
C LEU A 34 -0.25 -12.16 -5.22
N TYR A 35 -1.50 -12.46 -5.54
CA TYR A 35 -2.61 -11.56 -5.30
C TYR A 35 -2.86 -11.31 -3.81
N ASN A 36 -2.67 -12.32 -2.98
CA ASN A 36 -2.79 -12.21 -1.54
C ASN A 36 -1.79 -11.22 -0.93
N HIS A 37 -0.63 -10.99 -1.55
CA HIS A 37 0.32 -9.97 -1.12
C HIS A 37 -0.23 -8.54 -1.24
N ARG A 38 -1.22 -8.31 -2.09
CA ARG A 38 -1.92 -7.02 -2.19
C ARG A 38 -2.53 -6.58 -0.86
N VAL A 39 -3.08 -7.52 -0.10
CA VAL A 39 -3.68 -7.25 1.20
C VAL A 39 -2.67 -6.63 2.18
N TYR A 40 -1.39 -7.05 2.12
CA TYR A 40 -0.34 -6.46 2.95
C TYR A 40 -0.04 -5.02 2.56
N ILE A 41 -0.05 -4.71 1.26
CA ILE A 41 0.16 -3.36 0.75
C ILE A 41 -1.00 -2.45 1.20
N GLU A 42 -2.23 -2.90 1.04
CA GLU A 42 -3.43 -2.15 1.46
C GLU A 42 -3.43 -1.89 2.97
N ARG A 43 -3.06 -2.88 3.77
CA ARG A 43 -2.90 -2.71 5.24
C ARG A 43 -1.80 -1.70 5.59
N THR A 44 -0.69 -1.71 4.87
CA THR A 44 0.40 -0.76 5.08
C THR A 44 -0.04 0.66 4.73
N ILE A 45 -0.71 0.84 3.60
CA ILE A 45 -1.26 2.13 3.18
C ILE A 45 -2.29 2.64 4.21
N PHE A 46 -3.16 1.76 4.70
CA PHE A 46 -4.12 2.10 5.76
C PHE A 46 -3.40 2.58 7.02
N LEU A 47 -2.38 1.85 7.50
CA LEU A 47 -1.61 2.26 8.68
C LEU A 47 -0.96 3.63 8.48
N LEU A 48 -0.33 3.88 7.33
CA LEU A 48 0.31 5.15 7.02
C LEU A 48 -0.72 6.30 6.98
N LYS A 49 -1.88 6.08 6.39
CA LYS A 49 -2.92 7.09 6.26
C LYS A 49 -3.62 7.39 7.58
N ASP A 50 -4.12 6.37 8.26
CA ASP A 50 -5.02 6.55 9.41
C ASP A 50 -4.28 6.56 10.74
N CYS A 51 -3.25 5.72 10.92
CA CYS A 51 -2.51 5.66 12.18
C CYS A 51 -1.39 6.68 12.25
N PHE A 52 -0.76 7.04 11.13
CA PHE A 52 0.34 8.01 11.07
C PHE A 52 -0.07 9.36 10.48
N GLY A 53 -1.36 9.57 10.21
CA GLY A 53 -1.93 10.87 9.91
C GLY A 53 -1.67 11.41 8.49
N LEU A 54 -1.25 10.57 7.54
CA LEU A 54 -1.03 11.02 6.16
C LEU A 54 -2.32 11.46 5.44
N ASN A 55 -3.51 11.15 5.97
CA ASN A 55 -4.77 11.68 5.46
C ASN A 55 -5.01 13.16 5.82
N THR A 56 -4.29 13.69 6.80
CA THR A 56 -4.49 15.05 7.35
C THR A 56 -3.36 16.00 7.02
N LEU A 57 -2.62 15.73 5.96
CA LEU A 57 -1.54 16.61 5.50
C LEU A 57 -2.09 17.97 5.12
N ARG A 58 -1.55 19.04 5.73
CA ARG A 58 -1.97 20.42 5.51
C ARG A 58 -1.20 21.10 4.38
N THR A 59 -0.14 20.50 3.88
CA THR A 59 0.73 21.06 2.85
C THR A 59 0.46 20.43 1.50
N GLN A 60 0.50 21.25 0.45
CA GLN A 60 0.39 20.79 -0.94
C GLN A 60 1.76 20.70 -1.65
N ASN A 61 2.84 21.02 -0.93
CA ASN A 61 4.19 20.95 -1.49
C ASN A 61 4.66 19.49 -1.58
N THR A 62 4.97 19.04 -2.77
CA THR A 62 5.41 17.67 -3.05
C THR A 62 6.64 17.25 -2.23
N THR A 63 7.59 18.15 -1.99
CA THR A 63 8.79 17.87 -1.21
C THR A 63 8.44 17.60 0.25
N THR A 64 7.56 18.42 0.83
CA THR A 64 7.09 18.25 2.22
C THR A 64 6.28 16.98 2.36
N ILE A 65 5.38 16.69 1.41
CA ILE A 65 4.59 15.44 1.41
C ILE A 65 5.51 14.21 1.38
N LYS A 66 6.56 14.23 0.55
CA LYS A 66 7.53 13.13 0.51
C LYS A 66 8.24 12.96 1.86
N ALA A 67 8.65 14.05 2.50
CA ALA A 67 9.29 14.01 3.81
C ALA A 67 8.35 13.40 4.87
N ASP A 68 7.09 13.81 4.90
CA ASP A 68 6.08 13.28 5.82
C ASP A 68 5.84 11.78 5.61
N VAL A 69 5.78 11.33 4.34
CA VAL A 69 5.66 9.90 4.02
C VAL A 69 6.87 9.11 4.50
N TYR A 70 8.09 9.61 4.30
CA TYR A 70 9.29 8.95 4.80
C TYR A 70 9.34 8.90 6.32
N LEU A 71 8.99 9.98 7.01
CA LEU A 71 8.94 10.02 8.47
C LEU A 71 7.91 9.03 9.02
N ALA A 72 6.72 8.97 8.42
CA ALA A 72 5.70 8.00 8.79
C ALA A 72 6.18 6.55 8.59
N ALA A 73 6.83 6.26 7.47
CA ALA A 73 7.39 4.94 7.18
C ALA A 73 8.50 4.55 8.17
N ILE A 74 9.42 5.47 8.48
CA ILE A 74 10.48 5.24 9.49
C ILE A 74 9.87 4.99 10.86
N THR A 75 8.89 5.78 11.28
CA THR A 75 8.18 5.62 12.55
C THR A 75 7.50 4.25 12.63
N GLN A 76 6.88 3.81 11.55
CA GLN A 76 6.28 2.47 11.46
C GLN A 76 7.34 1.37 11.62
N LEU A 77 8.49 1.48 10.96
CA LEU A 77 9.56 0.50 11.07
C LEU A 77 10.13 0.44 12.48
N ILE A 78 10.36 1.58 13.12
CA ILE A 78 10.80 1.64 14.54
C ILE A 78 9.75 0.97 15.43
N GLY A 79 8.46 1.24 15.21
CA GLY A 79 7.36 0.61 15.93
C GLY A 79 7.36 -0.91 15.81
N VAL A 80 7.64 -1.45 14.64
CA VAL A 80 7.75 -2.90 14.41
C VAL A 80 8.95 -3.49 15.14
N ILE A 81 10.11 -2.82 15.09
CA ILE A 81 11.33 -3.27 15.78
C ILE A 81 11.12 -3.30 17.30
N LEU A 82 10.53 -2.24 17.86
CA LEU A 82 10.19 -2.17 19.28
C LEU A 82 9.19 -3.26 19.67
N ALA A 83 8.10 -3.42 18.92
CA ALA A 83 7.11 -4.45 19.18
C ALA A 83 7.71 -5.87 19.16
N LYS A 84 8.69 -6.09 18.28
CA LYS A 84 9.44 -7.35 18.22
C LYS A 84 10.33 -7.52 19.45
N SER A 85 11.02 -6.48 19.89
CA SER A 85 11.93 -6.54 21.05
C SER A 85 11.21 -6.80 22.37
N ILE A 86 9.97 -6.32 22.53
CA ILE A 86 9.13 -6.59 23.70
C ILE A 86 8.22 -7.82 23.54
N HIS A 87 8.37 -8.59 22.47
CA HIS A 87 7.54 -9.76 22.11
C HIS A 87 6.02 -9.49 21.98
N GLU A 88 5.63 -8.21 21.82
CA GLU A 88 4.23 -7.77 21.71
C GLU A 88 3.90 -7.25 20.30
N LEU A 89 3.98 -8.12 19.30
CA LEU A 89 3.76 -7.75 17.89
C LEU A 89 2.40 -7.11 17.61
N LYS A 90 1.38 -7.35 18.46
CA LYS A 90 0.05 -6.75 18.28
C LYS A 90 0.06 -5.23 18.45
N LEU A 91 1.06 -4.68 19.14
CA LEU A 91 1.15 -3.26 19.48
C LEU A 91 1.78 -2.39 18.38
N PHE A 92 2.39 -2.99 17.35
CA PHE A 92 3.04 -2.21 16.28
C PHE A 92 2.11 -1.23 15.56
N LYS A 93 0.79 -1.44 15.66
CA LYS A 93 -0.25 -0.57 15.09
C LYS A 93 -0.47 0.73 15.87
N SER A 94 0.08 0.85 17.07
CA SER A 94 -0.15 2.01 17.93
C SER A 94 1.12 2.40 18.67
N VAL A 95 1.85 3.35 18.13
CA VAL A 95 3.07 3.91 18.75
C VAL A 95 2.80 4.40 20.17
N ARG A 96 1.64 5.01 20.44
CA ARG A 96 1.25 5.49 21.77
C ARG A 96 1.16 4.36 22.81
N LYS A 97 0.66 3.18 22.41
CA LYS A 97 0.58 2.01 23.30
C LYS A 97 1.97 1.41 23.53
N LEU A 98 2.81 1.36 22.48
CA LEU A 98 4.19 0.90 22.58
C LEU A 98 5.00 1.75 23.57
N VAL A 99 4.94 3.07 23.43
CA VAL A 99 5.67 3.99 24.33
C VAL A 99 5.24 3.82 25.78
N LYS A 100 3.95 3.62 26.05
CA LYS A 100 3.44 3.38 27.41
C LYS A 100 3.94 2.08 28.04
N GLN A 101 4.31 1.11 27.24
CA GLN A 101 4.77 -0.20 27.74
C GLN A 101 6.28 -0.27 27.92
N VAL A 102 7.03 0.61 27.23
CA VAL A 102 8.48 0.72 27.33
C VAL A 102 8.91 1.75 28.39
N ALA A 103 8.04 2.71 28.68
CA ALA A 103 8.24 3.73 29.72
C ALA A 103 7.85 3.18 31.09
#